data_9782a8587028334b011f1686eafa597a
#
_entry.id   9782a8587028334b011f1686eafa597a
#
_cell.length_a   1.000
_cell.length_b   1.000
_cell.length_c   1.000
_cell.angle_alpha   90.00
_cell.angle_beta   90.00
_cell.angle_gamma   90.00
#
_symmetry.space_group_name_H-M   'P 1'
#
loop_
_entity.id
_entity.type
_entity.pdbx_description
1 polymer ?
#
loop_
_entity_poly.entity_id
_entity_poly.type
_entity_poly.pdbx_seq_one_letter_code
_entity_poly.pdbx_strand_id
1 'polypeptide(L)'
;MRHTAFTKYAAIITAFSITLGMVSGCGQSNDSNQTGAYAVTGEAAMQPKEEQTQQSTQAAQMEQTAQNSDAVTLPDTSEAKPVVVSGEKTLGDTGKTFVNDYNPSDRSYAASDNYISPKGNRPYGTTTTVEYYSSTLGTTRKADVILPYGYEASKSYPVLYMLHGMGGSNKSWSDMGVKYIVENVHYENGVPDMIIVCVDCFVSTQDQDSVPIREMSAAYDLTESEVMNDLMPYINNNYSTKTGRDNTAIAGYSLGGRCALAIGFKHQDRFGYIGAFSAASGVIPNGSEGRILATLMDDFVLEYGDFPMILINVGETDGICGDSCRFYDDALTQREIKHIFYEMEGDHEGTVWQNGLYNFVKRIFV
;
A
#
# COMPACT_ATOMS: atom_id res chain seq x y z
N MET A 1 5.81 9.81 22.91
CA MET A 1 6.30 8.44 23.11
C MET A 1 6.30 7.60 21.82
N ARG A 2 5.83 8.10 20.67
CA ARG A 2 5.74 7.34 19.40
C ARG A 2 6.92 7.56 18.42
N HIS A 3 7.77 8.55 18.63
CA HIS A 3 8.99 8.76 17.84
C HIS A 3 10.08 7.68 18.04
N THR A 4 10.01 6.92 19.13
CA THR A 4 11.02 5.91 19.47
C THR A 4 10.92 4.60 18.67
N ALA A 5 9.76 4.24 18.12
CA ALA A 5 9.61 3.01 17.35
C ALA A 5 10.23 3.16 15.93
N PHE A 6 10.01 4.30 15.29
CA PHE A 6 10.51 4.57 13.95
C PHE A 6 12.05 4.55 13.88
N THR A 7 12.70 5.17 14.89
CA THR A 7 14.17 5.17 15.01
C THR A 7 14.76 3.76 15.21
N LYS A 8 14.00 2.83 15.84
CA LYS A 8 14.43 1.44 15.99
C LYS A 8 14.49 0.67 14.67
N TYR A 9 13.49 0.84 13.81
CA TYR A 9 13.42 0.09 12.54
C TYR A 9 14.42 0.63 11.51
N ALA A 10 14.61 1.93 11.42
CA ALA A 10 15.67 2.52 10.58
C ALA A 10 17.06 2.01 10.99
N ALA A 11 17.35 1.95 12.31
CA ALA A 11 18.61 1.42 12.82
C ALA A 11 18.81 -0.08 12.51
N ILE A 12 17.73 -0.88 12.48
CA ILE A 12 17.80 -2.30 12.17
C ILE A 12 18.15 -2.53 10.69
N ILE A 13 17.56 -1.77 9.76
CA ILE A 13 17.87 -1.88 8.33
C ILE A 13 19.33 -1.49 8.06
N THR A 14 19.83 -0.43 8.69
CA THR A 14 21.22 0.02 8.54
C THR A 14 22.23 -0.93 9.22
N ALA A 15 21.89 -1.50 10.39
CA ALA A 15 22.77 -2.45 11.10
C ALA A 15 22.92 -3.79 10.35
N PHE A 16 21.88 -4.26 9.64
CA PHE A 16 21.96 -5.53 8.88
C PHE A 16 22.84 -5.43 7.63
N SER A 17 22.96 -4.26 7.04
CA SER A 17 23.87 -4.04 5.89
C SER A 17 25.36 -4.12 6.28
N ILE A 18 25.71 -3.89 7.55
CA ILE A 18 27.09 -3.85 8.06
C ILE A 18 27.53 -5.19 8.67
N THR A 19 26.61 -6.06 9.11
CA THR A 19 26.95 -7.25 9.90
C THR A 19 27.12 -8.56 9.10
N LEU A 20 26.96 -8.55 7.78
CA LEU A 20 27.10 -9.76 6.96
C LEU A 20 28.55 -10.06 6.54
N GLY A 21 29.52 -9.41 7.12
CA GLY A 21 30.95 -9.51 6.73
C GLY A 21 31.85 -10.40 7.56
N MET A 22 31.44 -10.98 8.67
CA MET A 22 32.36 -11.89 9.44
C MET A 22 31.56 -12.77 10.41
N VAL A 23 31.44 -14.06 10.16
CA VAL A 23 31.71 -15.17 11.12
C VAL A 23 31.86 -16.48 10.36
N SER A 24 33.10 -16.93 10.25
CA SER A 24 33.49 -18.33 10.12
C SER A 24 34.09 -18.77 11.45
N GLY A 25 33.70 -19.95 11.95
CA GLY A 25 34.52 -20.66 12.92
C GLY A 25 33.83 -21.32 14.09
N CYS A 26 33.66 -22.59 14.00
CA CYS A 26 33.78 -23.70 14.98
C CYS A 26 33.44 -23.54 16.45
N GLY A 27 32.72 -24.55 16.95
CA GLY A 27 32.95 -25.08 18.30
C GLY A 27 31.78 -25.79 18.98
N GLN A 28 32.02 -27.06 19.21
CA GLN A 28 31.19 -28.12 19.78
C GLN A 28 30.77 -27.92 21.28
N SER A 29 29.65 -28.52 21.62
CA SER A 29 29.43 -29.65 22.59
C SER A 29 28.73 -29.36 23.93
N ASN A 30 27.77 -30.22 24.18
CA ASN A 30 27.39 -31.03 25.38
C ASN A 30 26.38 -30.52 26.39
N ASP A 31 25.30 -31.33 26.39
CA ASP A 31 24.65 -32.10 27.49
C ASP A 31 24.12 -31.39 28.76
N SER A 32 22.88 -31.57 29.10
CA SER A 32 22.33 -32.63 29.98
C SER A 32 20.96 -32.26 30.58
N ASN A 33 20.00 -33.19 30.45
CA ASN A 33 18.91 -33.61 31.34
C ASN A 33 18.48 -32.75 32.52
N GLN A 34 17.17 -32.51 32.67
CA GLN A 34 16.39 -33.08 33.78
C GLN A 34 14.86 -33.01 33.55
N THR A 35 14.27 -34.14 33.90
CA THR A 35 12.85 -34.52 33.92
C THR A 35 12.09 -33.81 35.06
N GLY A 36 10.80 -33.53 34.86
CA GLY A 36 9.87 -33.21 35.91
C GLY A 36 8.41 -33.30 35.44
N ALA A 37 7.80 -34.46 35.65
CA ALA A 37 6.39 -34.71 35.41
C ALA A 37 5.54 -34.15 36.56
N TYR A 38 4.44 -33.47 36.23
CA TYR A 38 3.27 -33.39 37.10
C TYR A 38 2.00 -33.60 36.27
N ALA A 39 1.30 -34.66 36.65
CA ALA A 39 -0.06 -34.98 36.19
C ALA A 39 -1.09 -34.18 37.04
N VAL A 40 -2.05 -33.55 36.41
CA VAL A 40 -3.34 -33.19 37.06
C VAL A 40 -4.47 -33.63 36.17
N THR A 41 -5.28 -34.50 36.74
CA THR A 41 -6.57 -35.01 36.26
C THR A 41 -7.67 -33.97 36.40
N GLY A 42 -8.61 -33.87 35.46
CA GLY A 42 -9.83 -33.08 35.64
C GLY A 42 -10.73 -33.06 34.43
N GLU A 43 -11.69 -33.96 34.44
CA GLU A 43 -13.05 -33.97 33.88
C GLU A 43 -13.35 -33.25 32.54
N ALA A 44 -13.71 -34.08 31.59
CA ALA A 44 -14.38 -33.73 30.33
C ALA A 44 -15.87 -33.43 30.55
N ALA A 45 -16.31 -32.21 30.24
CA ALA A 45 -17.73 -31.89 30.10
C ALA A 45 -18.18 -32.17 28.66
N MET A 46 -19.18 -33.04 28.52
CA MET A 46 -19.86 -33.38 27.24
C MET A 46 -20.65 -32.13 26.76
N GLN A 47 -20.41 -31.71 25.53
CA GLN A 47 -21.32 -30.84 24.78
C GLN A 47 -22.34 -31.62 23.98
N PRO A 48 -23.57 -31.08 23.74
CA PRO A 48 -24.66 -31.80 23.12
C PRO A 48 -24.45 -32.06 21.63
N LYS A 49 -24.84 -33.21 21.18
CA LYS A 49 -24.73 -33.75 19.80
C LYS A 49 -25.51 -32.98 18.70
N GLU A 50 -26.32 -32.00 19.03
CA GLU A 50 -27.19 -31.31 18.05
C GLU A 50 -26.47 -30.17 17.28
N GLU A 51 -25.42 -29.55 17.83
CA GLU A 51 -24.69 -28.48 17.13
C GLU A 51 -23.76 -28.98 16.03
N GLN A 52 -23.25 -30.19 16.14
CA GLN A 52 -22.38 -30.79 15.11
C GLN A 52 -23.11 -31.17 13.82
N THR A 53 -24.42 -31.42 13.90
CA THR A 53 -25.23 -31.84 12.74
C THR A 53 -25.62 -30.65 11.87
N GLN A 54 -25.77 -29.44 12.44
CA GLN A 54 -26.08 -28.23 11.68
C GLN A 54 -24.87 -27.66 10.92
N GLN A 55 -23.66 -27.75 11.48
CA GLN A 55 -22.45 -27.28 10.79
C GLN A 55 -22.07 -28.20 9.62
N SER A 56 -22.28 -29.52 9.72
CA SER A 56 -22.00 -30.44 8.60
C SER A 56 -22.99 -30.29 7.45
N THR A 57 -24.22 -29.87 7.72
CA THR A 57 -25.24 -29.65 6.70
C THR A 57 -25.02 -28.33 5.94
N GLN A 58 -24.53 -27.30 6.61
CA GLN A 58 -24.15 -26.02 5.95
C GLN A 58 -22.92 -26.15 5.06
N ALA A 59 -21.90 -26.91 5.49
CA ALA A 59 -20.71 -27.14 4.67
C ALA A 59 -21.04 -27.97 3.40
N ALA A 60 -21.89 -28.99 3.52
CA ALA A 60 -22.32 -29.77 2.37
C ALA A 60 -23.24 -29.00 1.39
N GLN A 61 -24.02 -28.04 1.87
CA GLN A 61 -24.79 -27.14 1.00
C GLN A 61 -23.93 -26.10 0.28
N MET A 62 -22.85 -25.61 0.87
CA MET A 62 -21.92 -24.72 0.22
C MET A 62 -21.09 -25.40 -0.87
N GLU A 63 -20.72 -26.68 -0.70
CA GLU A 63 -20.06 -27.48 -1.75
C GLU A 63 -20.98 -27.81 -2.94
N GLN A 64 -22.28 -28.05 -2.70
CA GLN A 64 -23.23 -28.30 -3.78
C GLN A 64 -23.58 -27.01 -4.58
N THR A 65 -23.48 -25.83 -3.97
CA THR A 65 -23.74 -24.57 -4.67
C THR A 65 -22.54 -24.15 -5.55
N ALA A 66 -21.32 -24.57 -5.17
CA ALA A 66 -20.11 -24.34 -5.97
C ALA A 66 -20.02 -25.24 -7.23
N GLN A 67 -20.73 -26.38 -7.26
CA GLN A 67 -20.71 -27.27 -8.42
C GLN A 67 -21.78 -26.98 -9.48
N ASN A 68 -22.73 -26.07 -9.22
CA ASN A 68 -23.85 -25.74 -10.12
C ASN A 68 -23.83 -24.28 -10.60
N SER A 69 -22.71 -23.55 -10.49
CA SER A 69 -22.54 -22.31 -11.22
C SER A 69 -22.19 -22.65 -12.67
N ASP A 70 -23.12 -22.45 -13.57
CA ASP A 70 -22.86 -22.43 -15.02
C ASP A 70 -21.62 -21.58 -15.26
N ALA A 71 -20.62 -22.18 -15.90
CA ALA A 71 -19.40 -21.53 -16.26
C ALA A 71 -19.74 -20.29 -17.11
N VAL A 72 -19.70 -19.12 -16.49
CA VAL A 72 -19.56 -17.87 -17.24
C VAL A 72 -18.21 -17.99 -17.89
N THR A 73 -18.22 -18.32 -19.18
CA THR A 73 -17.05 -18.22 -20.05
C THR A 73 -16.60 -16.78 -20.01
N LEU A 74 -15.55 -16.52 -19.20
CA LEU A 74 -14.78 -15.29 -19.34
C LEU A 74 -14.34 -15.22 -20.81
N PRO A 75 -14.41 -14.06 -21.46
CA PRO A 75 -13.87 -13.91 -22.81
C PRO A 75 -12.41 -14.38 -22.78
N ASP A 76 -12.06 -15.20 -23.73
CA ASP A 76 -10.72 -15.74 -23.93
C ASP A 76 -9.74 -14.56 -24.06
N THR A 77 -8.99 -14.28 -22.98
CA THR A 77 -7.96 -13.23 -22.96
C THR A 77 -6.64 -13.69 -23.57
N SER A 78 -6.62 -14.87 -24.21
CA SER A 78 -5.41 -15.48 -24.77
C SER A 78 -4.86 -14.75 -26.01
N GLU A 79 -5.54 -13.74 -26.54
CA GLU A 79 -5.08 -12.96 -27.70
C GLU A 79 -4.65 -11.50 -27.40
N ALA A 80 -4.82 -11.01 -26.18
CA ALA A 80 -4.24 -9.73 -25.81
C ALA A 80 -2.75 -9.92 -25.48
N LYS A 81 -1.90 -9.85 -26.50
CA LYS A 81 -0.45 -9.78 -26.28
C LYS A 81 -0.17 -8.56 -25.40
N PRO A 82 0.56 -8.72 -24.28
CA PRO A 82 1.00 -7.58 -23.51
C PRO A 82 1.75 -6.63 -24.45
N VAL A 83 1.37 -5.36 -24.44
CA VAL A 83 2.12 -4.32 -25.16
C VAL A 83 3.42 -4.13 -24.37
N VAL A 84 4.41 -4.93 -24.68
CA VAL A 84 5.78 -4.69 -24.24
C VAL A 84 6.23 -3.45 -25.02
N VAL A 85 6.29 -2.32 -24.35
CA VAL A 85 6.90 -1.12 -24.92
C VAL A 85 8.41 -1.32 -24.86
N SER A 86 8.92 -2.16 -25.75
CA SER A 86 10.34 -2.30 -26.02
C SER A 86 10.63 -1.67 -27.36
N GLY A 87 11.43 -0.62 -27.39
CA GLY A 87 11.95 -0.09 -28.63
C GLY A 87 12.19 1.42 -28.60
N GLU A 88 13.32 1.81 -29.14
CA GLU A 88 13.73 3.18 -29.36
C GLU A 88 12.62 4.02 -30.04
N LYS A 89 11.81 4.70 -29.25
CA LYS A 89 11.04 5.86 -29.70
C LYS A 89 11.54 7.06 -28.92
N THR A 90 12.15 7.99 -29.65
CA THR A 90 12.45 9.32 -29.14
C THR A 90 11.15 9.97 -28.68
N LEU A 91 11.13 10.45 -27.44
CA LEU A 91 10.03 11.16 -26.74
C LEU A 91 9.38 12.30 -27.55
N GLY A 92 9.87 12.61 -28.76
CA GLY A 92 9.40 13.69 -29.61
C GLY A 92 8.09 13.48 -30.34
N ASP A 93 7.63 12.26 -30.55
CA ASP A 93 6.55 11.97 -31.50
C ASP A 93 5.13 11.99 -30.90
N THR A 94 4.97 11.99 -29.59
CA THR A 94 3.64 11.93 -28.97
C THR A 94 3.14 13.26 -28.42
N GLY A 95 3.95 14.31 -28.45
CA GLY A 95 3.64 15.62 -27.82
C GLY A 95 3.47 15.51 -26.30
N LYS A 96 3.85 14.39 -25.71
CA LYS A 96 3.75 14.08 -24.29
C LYS A 96 5.10 14.33 -23.63
N THR A 97 5.15 15.25 -22.70
CA THR A 97 6.35 15.57 -21.93
C THR A 97 6.40 14.65 -20.73
N PHE A 98 7.47 13.87 -20.60
CA PHE A 98 7.82 13.29 -19.30
C PHE A 98 8.28 14.43 -18.41
N VAL A 99 7.65 14.56 -17.26
CA VAL A 99 8.05 15.57 -16.29
C VAL A 99 8.91 14.90 -15.25
N ASN A 100 10.20 14.75 -15.55
CA ASN A 100 11.23 14.47 -14.56
C ASN A 100 11.89 15.79 -14.11
N ASP A 101 11.13 16.88 -14.12
CA ASP A 101 11.63 18.20 -13.85
C ASP A 101 11.33 18.63 -12.42
N TYR A 102 11.82 17.88 -11.41
CA TYR A 102 11.93 18.49 -10.12
C TYR A 102 13.12 19.45 -10.14
N ASN A 103 12.79 20.72 -10.17
CA ASN A 103 13.73 21.79 -9.83
C ASN A 103 13.45 22.17 -8.37
N PRO A 104 14.41 22.06 -7.42
CA PRO A 104 14.22 22.50 -6.04
C PRO A 104 13.76 23.95 -5.92
N SER A 105 14.04 24.77 -6.96
CA SER A 105 13.54 26.14 -7.09
C SER A 105 12.11 26.21 -7.62
N ASP A 106 11.55 25.12 -8.14
CA ASP A 106 10.19 25.10 -8.68
C ASP A 106 9.18 25.03 -7.54
N ARG A 107 8.58 26.16 -7.25
CA ARG A 107 7.53 26.28 -6.22
C ARG A 107 6.27 25.49 -6.55
N SER A 108 6.14 24.91 -7.75
CA SER A 108 4.99 24.05 -8.10
C SER A 108 4.90 22.79 -7.24
N TYR A 109 6.03 22.30 -6.73
CA TYR A 109 6.11 21.16 -5.79
C TYR A 109 6.22 21.58 -4.33
N ALA A 110 6.34 22.85 -4.02
CA ALA A 110 6.29 23.34 -2.65
C ALA A 110 4.86 23.22 -2.11
N ALA A 111 4.74 22.64 -0.92
CA ALA A 111 3.47 22.64 -0.22
C ALA A 111 3.17 24.04 0.37
N SER A 112 1.87 24.35 0.49
CA SER A 112 1.45 25.60 1.15
C SER A 112 1.74 25.55 2.65
N ASP A 113 1.92 26.71 3.27
CA ASP A 113 2.15 26.79 4.72
C ASP A 113 1.06 26.06 5.50
N ASN A 114 1.45 25.32 6.54
CA ASN A 114 0.54 24.61 7.43
C ASN A 114 -0.42 23.64 6.72
N TYR A 115 -0.02 23.06 5.58
CA TYR A 115 -0.89 22.17 4.79
C TYR A 115 -1.28 20.88 5.54
N ILE A 116 -0.54 20.47 6.55
CA ILE A 116 -0.79 19.27 7.37
C ILE A 116 -1.72 19.52 8.57
N SER A 117 -2.24 20.72 8.72
CA SER A 117 -3.01 21.15 9.88
C SER A 117 -4.27 21.91 9.47
N PRO A 118 -5.27 22.01 10.35
CA PRO A 118 -6.44 22.81 10.05
C PRO A 118 -6.08 24.29 9.87
N LYS A 119 -6.67 24.91 8.85
CA LYS A 119 -6.43 26.32 8.48
C LYS A 119 -7.64 27.19 8.80
N GLY A 120 -7.46 28.15 9.70
CA GLY A 120 -8.51 29.11 10.05
C GLY A 120 -9.80 28.42 10.55
N ASN A 121 -10.94 28.89 10.05
CA ASN A 121 -12.26 28.35 10.39
C ASN A 121 -12.80 27.38 9.32
N ARG A 122 -11.93 26.81 8.48
CA ARG A 122 -12.37 25.81 7.48
C ARG A 122 -12.95 24.60 8.19
N PRO A 123 -14.11 24.11 7.80
CA PRO A 123 -14.60 22.84 8.29
C PRO A 123 -13.84 21.68 7.62
N TYR A 124 -13.72 20.57 8.32
CA TYR A 124 -13.04 19.36 7.85
C TYR A 124 -13.92 18.15 8.08
N GLY A 125 -13.71 17.12 7.27
CA GLY A 125 -14.43 15.87 7.33
C GLY A 125 -14.18 15.05 8.59
N THR A 126 -14.77 13.88 8.64
CA THR A 126 -14.75 13.00 9.81
C THR A 126 -13.92 11.75 9.54
N THR A 127 -13.15 11.33 10.53
CA THR A 127 -12.42 10.07 10.51
C THR A 127 -13.15 9.05 11.39
N THR A 128 -13.39 7.85 10.84
CA THR A 128 -13.99 6.73 11.57
C THR A 128 -13.16 5.48 11.35
N THR A 129 -12.80 4.76 12.41
CA THR A 129 -12.24 3.43 12.29
C THR A 129 -13.38 2.44 12.06
N VAL A 130 -13.32 1.71 10.96
CA VAL A 130 -14.28 0.65 10.60
C VAL A 130 -13.68 -0.72 10.83
N GLU A 131 -14.54 -1.71 11.03
CA GLU A 131 -14.18 -3.12 11.10
C GLU A 131 -14.79 -3.84 9.91
N TYR A 132 -14.00 -4.70 9.27
CA TYR A 132 -14.43 -5.53 8.15
C TYR A 132 -13.84 -6.93 8.27
N TYR A 133 -14.49 -7.90 7.68
CA TYR A 133 -13.97 -9.28 7.64
C TYR A 133 -12.92 -9.39 6.54
N SER A 134 -11.74 -9.87 6.88
CA SER A 134 -10.67 -10.22 5.94
C SER A 134 -10.74 -11.71 5.64
N SER A 135 -11.09 -12.08 4.43
CA SER A 135 -11.01 -13.45 3.95
C SER A 135 -9.56 -13.91 3.79
N THR A 136 -8.66 -12.95 3.52
CA THR A 136 -7.21 -13.17 3.41
C THR A 136 -6.62 -13.71 4.71
N LEU A 137 -7.07 -13.21 5.86
CA LEU A 137 -6.61 -13.67 7.19
C LEU A 137 -7.61 -14.54 7.96
N GLY A 138 -8.86 -14.63 7.50
CA GLY A 138 -9.93 -15.32 8.22
C GLY A 138 -10.35 -14.65 9.54
N THR A 139 -10.16 -13.33 9.67
CA THR A 139 -10.45 -12.57 10.91
C THR A 139 -10.94 -11.16 10.60
N THR A 140 -11.42 -10.46 11.63
CA THR A 140 -11.80 -9.05 11.52
C THR A 140 -10.56 -8.16 11.53
N ARG A 141 -10.51 -7.21 10.60
CA ARG A 141 -9.48 -6.19 10.48
C ARG A 141 -10.06 -4.79 10.53
N LYS A 142 -9.18 -3.78 10.60
CA LYS A 142 -9.55 -2.37 10.74
C LYS A 142 -8.98 -1.52 9.61
N ALA A 143 -9.73 -0.50 9.23
CA ALA A 143 -9.26 0.59 8.38
C ALA A 143 -9.79 1.92 8.92
N ASP A 144 -9.09 3.03 8.70
CA ASP A 144 -9.66 4.35 8.95
C ASP A 144 -10.27 4.87 7.65
N VAL A 145 -11.53 5.26 7.72
CA VAL A 145 -12.27 5.90 6.63
C VAL A 145 -12.48 7.36 6.96
N ILE A 146 -12.07 8.23 6.06
CA ILE A 146 -12.24 9.68 6.18
C ILE A 146 -13.23 10.11 5.12
N LEU A 147 -14.37 10.62 5.56
CA LEU A 147 -15.39 11.19 4.69
C LEU A 147 -15.15 12.70 4.57
N PRO A 148 -15.26 13.31 3.39
CA PRO A 148 -15.06 14.73 3.20
C PRO A 148 -16.11 15.54 3.99
N TYR A 149 -15.80 16.81 4.28
CA TYR A 149 -16.78 17.68 4.89
C TYR A 149 -18.05 17.80 4.02
N GLY A 150 -19.21 17.65 4.66
CA GLY A 150 -20.48 17.68 3.94
C GLY A 150 -20.75 16.45 3.08
N TYR A 151 -20.16 15.29 3.40
CA TYR A 151 -20.47 14.02 2.74
C TYR A 151 -21.98 13.74 2.73
N GLU A 152 -22.51 13.41 1.57
CA GLU A 152 -23.91 13.06 1.34
C GLU A 152 -24.00 11.69 0.66
N ALA A 153 -24.75 10.75 1.23
CA ALA A 153 -24.94 9.42 0.65
C ALA A 153 -25.64 9.42 -0.72
N SER A 154 -26.27 10.51 -1.10
CA SER A 154 -26.92 10.71 -2.42
C SER A 154 -25.93 11.11 -3.53
N LYS A 155 -24.69 11.50 -3.17
CA LYS A 155 -23.60 11.83 -4.09
C LYS A 155 -22.65 10.65 -4.19
N SER A 156 -21.78 10.67 -5.20
CA SER A 156 -20.71 9.66 -5.35
C SER A 156 -19.34 10.32 -5.35
N TYR A 157 -18.37 9.72 -4.70
CA TYR A 157 -17.05 10.28 -4.45
C TYR A 157 -15.94 9.35 -4.98
N PRO A 158 -14.89 9.88 -5.62
CA PRO A 158 -13.69 9.11 -5.90
C PRO A 158 -13.04 8.65 -4.60
N VAL A 159 -12.21 7.61 -4.66
CA VAL A 159 -11.61 6.98 -3.49
C VAL A 159 -10.09 6.98 -3.59
N LEU A 160 -9.43 7.41 -2.50
CA LEU A 160 -7.98 7.37 -2.32
C LEU A 160 -7.62 6.35 -1.22
N TYR A 161 -6.96 5.26 -1.60
CA TYR A 161 -6.41 4.26 -0.68
C TYR A 161 -4.99 4.65 -0.26
N MET A 162 -4.75 4.73 1.06
CA MET A 162 -3.50 5.20 1.66
C MET A 162 -2.80 4.10 2.44
N LEU A 163 -1.60 3.72 2.00
CA LEU A 163 -0.82 2.59 2.48
C LEU A 163 0.35 3.08 3.35
N HIS A 164 0.49 2.54 4.56
CA HIS A 164 1.56 2.90 5.47
C HIS A 164 2.82 2.05 5.25
N GLY A 165 3.98 2.54 5.72
CA GLY A 165 5.24 1.81 5.73
C GLY A 165 5.39 0.89 6.95
N MET A 166 6.58 0.26 7.06
CA MET A 166 6.94 -0.64 8.15
C MET A 166 6.72 0.00 9.52
N GLY A 167 6.18 -0.75 10.47
CA GLY A 167 5.90 -0.29 11.83
C GLY A 167 4.64 0.59 11.95
N GLY A 168 3.91 0.80 10.85
CA GLY A 168 2.68 1.57 10.82
C GLY A 168 1.42 0.76 11.10
N SER A 169 0.28 1.43 10.96
CA SER A 169 -1.07 0.87 11.09
C SER A 169 -2.06 1.71 10.27
N ASN A 170 -3.34 1.31 10.25
CA ASN A 170 -4.41 2.12 9.65
C ASN A 170 -4.44 3.59 10.15
N LYS A 171 -3.83 3.88 11.29
CA LYS A 171 -3.80 5.25 11.87
C LYS A 171 -2.63 6.10 11.39
N SER A 172 -1.61 5.51 10.79
CA SER A 172 -0.38 6.21 10.44
C SER A 172 -0.60 7.46 9.59
N TRP A 173 -1.41 7.35 8.55
CA TRP A 173 -1.75 8.50 7.71
C TRP A 173 -2.66 9.51 8.42
N SER A 174 -3.60 9.03 9.26
CA SER A 174 -4.43 9.92 10.09
C SER A 174 -3.58 10.73 11.06
N ASP A 175 -2.59 10.10 11.70
CA ASP A 175 -1.64 10.75 12.62
C ASP A 175 -0.72 11.75 11.90
N MET A 176 -0.42 11.52 10.60
CA MET A 176 0.33 12.44 9.73
C MET A 176 -0.53 13.54 9.10
N GLY A 177 -1.82 13.62 9.42
CA GLY A 177 -2.68 14.70 8.99
C GLY A 177 -3.23 14.56 7.57
N VAL A 178 -3.36 13.34 7.02
CA VAL A 178 -3.87 13.08 5.67
C VAL A 178 -5.17 13.84 5.37
N LYS A 179 -6.11 13.87 6.31
CA LYS A 179 -7.36 14.62 6.19
C LYS A 179 -7.13 16.10 5.87
N TYR A 180 -6.24 16.72 6.64
CA TYR A 180 -5.93 18.14 6.46
C TYR A 180 -5.18 18.39 5.15
N ILE A 181 -4.27 17.51 4.77
CA ILE A 181 -3.55 17.63 3.49
C ILE A 181 -4.55 17.63 2.33
N VAL A 182 -5.40 16.60 2.28
CA VAL A 182 -6.37 16.43 1.17
C VAL A 182 -7.38 17.57 1.12
N GLU A 183 -7.99 17.93 2.25
CA GLU A 183 -9.02 18.98 2.27
C GLU A 183 -8.44 20.40 2.12
N ASN A 184 -7.20 20.64 2.59
CA ASN A 184 -6.54 21.92 2.27
C ASN A 184 -6.28 22.06 0.77
N VAL A 185 -5.85 20.96 0.11
CA VAL A 185 -5.69 20.96 -1.35
C VAL A 185 -7.05 21.16 -2.05
N HIS A 186 -8.13 20.53 -1.57
CA HIS A 186 -9.48 20.78 -2.08
C HIS A 186 -9.82 22.29 -2.02
N TYR A 187 -9.67 22.93 -0.85
CA TYR A 187 -9.97 24.34 -0.67
C TYR A 187 -9.09 25.28 -1.49
N GLU A 188 -7.84 24.92 -1.71
CA GLU A 188 -6.84 25.79 -2.34
C GLU A 188 -6.72 25.58 -3.85
N ASN A 189 -6.98 24.38 -4.33
CA ASN A 189 -6.77 24.00 -5.72
C ASN A 189 -8.05 23.52 -6.43
N GLY A 190 -9.18 23.37 -5.71
CA GLY A 190 -10.46 22.98 -6.31
C GLY A 190 -10.53 21.52 -6.75
N VAL A 191 -9.68 20.64 -6.21
CA VAL A 191 -9.77 19.20 -6.48
C VAL A 191 -11.08 18.64 -5.93
N PRO A 192 -11.65 17.59 -6.52
CA PRO A 192 -12.90 17.02 -6.03
C PRO A 192 -12.82 16.54 -4.58
N ASP A 193 -13.94 16.61 -3.86
CA ASP A 193 -14.11 15.87 -2.60
C ASP A 193 -13.91 14.37 -2.86
N MET A 194 -13.23 13.69 -1.93
CA MET A 194 -12.94 12.28 -2.05
C MET A 194 -13.07 11.54 -0.72
N ILE A 195 -13.33 10.26 -0.77
CA ILE A 195 -13.24 9.36 0.38
C ILE A 195 -11.79 8.90 0.50
N ILE A 196 -11.22 8.96 1.71
CA ILE A 196 -9.86 8.47 1.97
C ILE A 196 -9.96 7.20 2.82
N VAL A 197 -9.25 6.15 2.44
CA VAL A 197 -9.22 4.87 3.15
C VAL A 197 -7.78 4.57 3.57
N CYS A 198 -7.49 4.68 4.87
CA CYS A 198 -6.18 4.35 5.41
C CYS A 198 -6.14 2.85 5.74
N VAL A 199 -5.35 2.12 4.97
CA VAL A 199 -5.25 0.66 5.01
C VAL A 199 -4.28 0.24 6.11
N ASP A 200 -4.57 -0.84 6.82
CA ASP A 200 -3.56 -1.54 7.61
C ASP A 200 -2.83 -2.54 6.70
N CYS A 201 -1.58 -2.20 6.34
CA CYS A 201 -0.78 -2.97 5.39
C CYS A 201 -0.03 -4.16 6.00
N PHE A 202 -0.01 -4.27 7.34
CA PHE A 202 0.56 -5.44 7.98
C PHE A 202 -0.50 -6.55 8.06
N VAL A 203 -0.61 -7.36 7.00
CA VAL A 203 -1.62 -8.41 6.85
C VAL A 203 -1.14 -9.67 7.58
N SER A 204 -1.28 -9.66 8.90
CA SER A 204 -0.87 -10.75 9.80
C SER A 204 -1.73 -10.78 11.06
N THR A 205 -1.82 -11.95 11.69
CA THR A 205 -2.40 -12.12 13.03
C THR A 205 -1.34 -11.99 14.14
N GLN A 206 -0.05 -11.88 13.77
CA GLN A 206 1.05 -11.72 14.71
C GLN A 206 1.26 -10.24 15.04
N ASP A 207 1.90 -9.97 16.17
CA ASP A 207 2.35 -8.64 16.52
C ASP A 207 3.54 -8.26 15.63
N GLN A 208 3.45 -7.13 14.94
CA GLN A 208 4.46 -6.63 14.01
C GLN A 208 5.85 -6.48 14.68
N ASP A 209 5.88 -6.09 15.95
CA ASP A 209 7.14 -5.93 16.71
C ASP A 209 7.80 -7.27 17.08
N SER A 210 7.09 -8.39 16.94
CA SER A 210 7.55 -9.72 17.29
C SER A 210 8.10 -10.53 16.14
N VAL A 211 7.86 -10.12 14.89
CA VAL A 211 8.27 -10.88 13.70
C VAL A 211 9.59 -10.38 13.10
N PRO A 212 10.41 -11.28 12.54
CA PRO A 212 11.60 -10.90 11.77
C PRO A 212 11.22 -10.04 10.54
N ILE A 213 12.11 -9.15 10.13
CA ILE A 213 11.88 -8.20 9.02
C ILE A 213 11.45 -8.88 7.72
N ARG A 214 11.94 -10.09 7.45
CA ARG A 214 11.58 -10.84 6.25
C ARG A 214 10.13 -11.34 6.30
N GLU A 215 9.68 -11.80 7.45
CA GLU A 215 8.29 -12.22 7.66
C GLU A 215 7.37 -11.00 7.67
N MET A 216 7.82 -9.90 8.24
CA MET A 216 7.12 -8.63 8.20
C MET A 216 6.89 -8.17 6.75
N SER A 217 7.92 -8.18 5.89
CA SER A 217 7.74 -7.79 4.49
C SER A 217 6.81 -8.72 3.72
N ALA A 218 6.82 -10.03 4.01
CA ALA A 218 5.88 -10.98 3.41
C ALA A 218 4.42 -10.69 3.82
N ALA A 219 4.18 -10.21 5.05
CA ALA A 219 2.85 -9.75 5.47
C ALA A 219 2.38 -8.51 4.69
N TYR A 220 3.30 -7.60 4.33
CA TYR A 220 2.98 -6.48 3.44
C TYR A 220 2.66 -6.90 2.01
N ASP A 221 3.25 -8.01 1.52
CA ASP A 221 2.97 -8.53 0.18
C ASP A 221 1.52 -9.03 0.05
N LEU A 222 0.86 -9.39 1.16
CA LEU A 222 -0.56 -9.75 1.20
C LEU A 222 -1.51 -8.54 1.12
N THR A 223 -1.00 -7.31 1.17
CA THR A 223 -1.82 -6.08 1.07
C THR A 223 -2.63 -6.06 -0.24
N GLU A 224 -2.10 -6.61 -1.32
CA GLU A 224 -2.82 -6.73 -2.59
C GLU A 224 -4.13 -7.53 -2.41
N SER A 225 -4.02 -8.75 -1.88
CA SER A 225 -5.20 -9.60 -1.63
C SER A 225 -6.18 -8.95 -0.65
N GLU A 226 -5.68 -8.35 0.42
CA GLU A 226 -6.48 -7.65 1.42
C GLU A 226 -7.27 -6.47 0.82
N VAL A 227 -6.62 -5.64 0.02
CA VAL A 227 -7.28 -4.49 -0.61
C VAL A 227 -8.29 -4.95 -1.64
N MET A 228 -7.90 -5.86 -2.53
CA MET A 228 -8.72 -6.24 -3.69
C MET A 228 -9.90 -7.12 -3.33
N ASN A 229 -9.72 -8.10 -2.44
CA ASN A 229 -10.74 -9.10 -2.13
C ASN A 229 -11.64 -8.71 -0.96
N ASP A 230 -11.15 -7.91 -0.03
CA ASP A 230 -11.82 -7.66 1.24
C ASP A 230 -12.17 -6.18 1.44
N LEU A 231 -11.19 -5.28 1.49
CA LEU A 231 -11.42 -3.89 1.88
C LEU A 231 -12.15 -3.08 0.79
N MET A 232 -11.71 -3.14 -0.47
CA MET A 232 -12.35 -2.38 -1.56
C MET A 232 -13.81 -2.78 -1.77
N PRO A 233 -14.19 -4.08 -1.79
CA PRO A 233 -15.60 -4.48 -1.79
C PRO A 233 -16.38 -3.96 -0.57
N TYR A 234 -15.79 -4.02 0.63
CA TYR A 234 -16.42 -3.46 1.83
C TYR A 234 -16.70 -1.95 1.68
N ILE A 235 -15.71 -1.18 1.24
CA ILE A 235 -15.84 0.28 1.05
C ILE A 235 -16.92 0.57 0.01
N ASN A 236 -16.92 -0.11 -1.14
CA ASN A 236 -17.91 0.12 -2.19
C ASN A 236 -19.34 -0.25 -1.78
N ASN A 237 -19.51 -1.20 -0.86
CA ASN A 237 -20.82 -1.61 -0.37
C ASN A 237 -21.37 -0.71 0.74
N ASN A 238 -20.50 0.01 1.47
CA ASN A 238 -20.90 0.77 2.65
C ASN A 238 -20.86 2.31 2.44
N TYR A 239 -20.22 2.78 1.37
CA TYR A 239 -20.07 4.20 1.08
C TYR A 239 -20.42 4.51 -0.37
N SER A 240 -20.81 5.75 -0.62
CA SER A 240 -21.19 6.22 -1.96
C SER A 240 -19.96 6.51 -2.81
N THR A 241 -19.31 5.47 -3.27
CA THR A 241 -18.09 5.54 -4.08
C THR A 241 -18.40 5.71 -5.56
N LYS A 242 -17.55 6.46 -6.28
CA LYS A 242 -17.40 6.32 -7.73
C LYS A 242 -16.41 5.17 -7.95
N THR A 243 -16.81 4.20 -8.74
CA THR A 243 -15.97 3.05 -9.07
C THR A 243 -15.22 3.24 -10.39
N GLY A 244 -14.26 2.36 -10.64
CA GLY A 244 -13.48 2.33 -11.87
C GLY A 244 -12.19 3.13 -11.78
N ARG A 245 -11.33 2.88 -12.73
CA ARG A 245 -9.97 3.35 -12.85
C ARG A 245 -9.82 4.87 -12.65
N ASP A 246 -10.67 5.65 -13.32
CA ASP A 246 -10.57 7.12 -13.32
C ASP A 246 -11.03 7.76 -12.00
N ASN A 247 -11.59 6.96 -11.11
CA ASN A 247 -12.13 7.41 -9.82
C ASN A 247 -11.46 6.75 -8.62
N THR A 248 -10.38 5.99 -8.84
CA THR A 248 -9.71 5.26 -7.76
C THR A 248 -8.20 5.51 -7.80
N ALA A 249 -7.67 5.95 -6.68
CA ALA A 249 -6.26 6.20 -6.47
C ALA A 249 -5.70 5.31 -5.36
N ILE A 250 -4.43 4.97 -5.46
CA ILE A 250 -3.67 4.27 -4.43
C ILE A 250 -2.35 4.98 -4.21
N ALA A 251 -1.99 5.23 -2.95
CA ALA A 251 -0.72 5.85 -2.62
C ALA A 251 -0.17 5.33 -1.29
N GLY A 252 1.16 5.43 -1.12
CA GLY A 252 1.77 4.97 0.12
C GLY A 252 3.22 5.40 0.25
N TYR A 253 3.80 5.18 1.45
CA TYR A 253 5.19 5.47 1.73
C TYR A 253 5.97 4.21 2.12
N SER A 254 7.27 4.18 1.83
CA SER A 254 8.16 3.08 2.20
C SER A 254 7.66 1.73 1.66
N LEU A 255 7.44 0.71 2.49
CA LEU A 255 6.80 -0.56 2.07
C LEU A 255 5.39 -0.34 1.49
N GLY A 256 4.62 0.63 2.02
CA GLY A 256 3.32 1.00 1.45
C GLY A 256 3.44 1.61 0.05
N GLY A 257 4.49 2.38 -0.22
CA GLY A 257 4.80 2.90 -1.56
C GLY A 257 5.14 1.79 -2.56
N ARG A 258 5.91 0.79 -2.12
CA ARG A 258 6.18 -0.44 -2.87
C ARG A 258 4.88 -1.18 -3.21
N CYS A 259 4.00 -1.37 -2.22
CA CYS A 259 2.71 -2.01 -2.44
C CYS A 259 1.81 -1.19 -3.37
N ALA A 260 1.80 0.15 -3.24
CA ALA A 260 1.01 1.01 -4.10
C ALA A 260 1.42 0.90 -5.58
N LEU A 261 2.73 0.88 -5.87
CA LEU A 261 3.23 0.65 -7.23
C LEU A 261 2.81 -0.72 -7.76
N ALA A 262 3.06 -1.79 -6.99
CA ALA A 262 2.75 -3.16 -7.42
C ALA A 262 1.25 -3.38 -7.65
N ILE A 263 0.40 -2.95 -6.71
CA ILE A 263 -1.06 -3.07 -6.81
C ILE A 263 -1.58 -2.25 -7.98
N GLY A 264 -1.14 -0.99 -8.11
CA GLY A 264 -1.58 -0.12 -9.19
C GLY A 264 -1.21 -0.65 -10.58
N PHE A 265 -0.02 -1.23 -10.73
CA PHE A 265 0.42 -1.83 -12.00
C PHE A 265 -0.26 -3.17 -12.32
N LYS A 266 -0.57 -3.99 -11.32
CA LYS A 266 -1.29 -5.27 -11.51
C LYS A 266 -2.78 -5.09 -11.76
N HIS A 267 -3.38 -4.03 -11.20
CA HIS A 267 -4.83 -3.79 -11.24
C HIS A 267 -5.17 -2.47 -11.96
N GLN A 268 -4.66 -2.31 -13.17
CA GLN A 268 -4.82 -1.10 -13.99
C GLN A 268 -6.28 -0.82 -14.38
N ASP A 269 -7.12 -1.84 -14.37
CA ASP A 269 -8.57 -1.71 -14.56
C ASP A 269 -9.27 -1.06 -13.34
N ARG A 270 -8.59 -1.01 -12.20
CA ARG A 270 -9.11 -0.48 -10.94
C ARG A 270 -8.50 0.86 -10.55
N PHE A 271 -7.19 1.01 -10.72
CA PHE A 271 -6.45 2.18 -10.28
C PHE A 271 -5.90 2.98 -11.47
N GLY A 272 -6.28 4.25 -11.57
CA GLY A 272 -5.73 5.18 -12.56
C GLY A 272 -4.62 6.07 -12.03
N TYR A 273 -4.51 6.19 -10.70
CA TYR A 273 -3.60 7.12 -10.05
C TYR A 273 -2.75 6.38 -9.01
N ILE A 274 -1.44 6.52 -9.10
CA ILE A 274 -0.47 5.86 -8.23
C ILE A 274 0.45 6.88 -7.61
N GLY A 275 0.53 6.92 -6.27
CA GLY A 275 1.48 7.73 -5.50
C GLY A 275 2.46 6.85 -4.72
N ALA A 276 3.77 7.07 -4.86
CA ALA A 276 4.79 6.28 -4.20
C ALA A 276 5.85 7.18 -3.56
N PHE A 277 5.81 7.31 -2.23
CA PHE A 277 6.62 8.24 -1.47
C PHE A 277 7.73 7.48 -0.75
N SER A 278 9.00 7.77 -1.06
CA SER A 278 10.14 6.99 -0.56
C SER A 278 9.90 5.48 -0.67
N ALA A 279 9.48 4.99 -1.84
CA ALA A 279 9.04 3.62 -2.04
C ALA A 279 10.18 2.61 -1.88
N ALA A 280 9.96 1.55 -1.10
CA ALA A 280 10.93 0.47 -0.93
C ALA A 280 11.12 -0.33 -2.22
N SER A 281 12.28 -1.01 -2.34
CA SER A 281 12.64 -1.86 -3.49
C SER A 281 11.72 -3.08 -3.62
N GLY A 282 11.85 -3.84 -4.72
CA GLY A 282 11.20 -5.13 -4.94
C GLY A 282 9.86 -5.05 -5.66
N VAL A 283 9.54 -3.96 -6.36
CA VAL A 283 8.40 -3.94 -7.29
C VAL A 283 8.76 -4.75 -8.54
N ILE A 284 9.88 -4.40 -9.18
CA ILE A 284 10.44 -5.15 -10.32
C ILE A 284 11.90 -5.53 -10.03
N PRO A 285 12.49 -6.49 -10.79
CA PRO A 285 13.86 -6.90 -10.61
C PRO A 285 14.86 -5.75 -10.76
N ASN A 286 15.80 -5.64 -9.82
CA ASN A 286 16.87 -4.64 -9.82
C ASN A 286 18.24 -5.20 -9.43
N GLY A 287 18.39 -6.53 -9.38
CA GLY A 287 19.63 -7.21 -8.97
C GLY A 287 19.81 -7.33 -7.45
N SER A 288 18.85 -6.88 -6.65
CA SER A 288 18.90 -7.04 -5.18
C SER A 288 17.87 -8.06 -4.65
N GLU A 289 17.26 -8.82 -5.55
CA GLU A 289 16.20 -9.79 -5.24
C GLU A 289 16.70 -10.87 -4.27
N GLY A 290 15.77 -11.27 -3.41
CA GLY A 290 16.02 -12.37 -2.46
C GLY A 290 16.84 -12.01 -1.23
N ARG A 291 17.29 -10.75 -1.09
CA ARG A 291 18.02 -10.31 0.11
C ARG A 291 17.07 -10.07 1.29
N ILE A 292 16.11 -9.14 1.15
CA ILE A 292 15.16 -8.77 2.20
C ILE A 292 13.73 -8.83 1.69
N LEU A 293 13.48 -8.25 0.51
CA LEU A 293 12.16 -8.14 -0.10
C LEU A 293 12.04 -9.07 -1.31
N ALA A 294 10.89 -9.72 -1.46
CA ALA A 294 10.57 -10.45 -2.67
C ALA A 294 10.33 -9.48 -3.83
N THR A 295 10.52 -9.94 -5.07
CA THR A 295 10.10 -9.20 -6.26
C THR A 295 8.64 -9.48 -6.52
N LEU A 296 7.83 -8.43 -6.65
CA LEU A 296 6.36 -8.53 -6.78
C LEU A 296 5.91 -8.66 -8.24
N MET A 297 6.72 -8.19 -9.18
CA MET A 297 6.42 -8.17 -10.62
C MET A 297 7.68 -8.48 -11.41
N ASP A 298 7.50 -9.05 -12.59
CA ASP A 298 8.62 -9.29 -13.51
C ASP A 298 9.02 -8.02 -14.26
N ASP A 299 8.05 -7.15 -14.57
CA ASP A 299 8.23 -5.88 -15.28
C ASP A 299 7.03 -4.94 -15.07
N PHE A 300 7.19 -3.65 -15.42
CA PHE A 300 6.06 -2.73 -15.59
C PHE A 300 5.40 -2.99 -16.94
N VAL A 301 4.11 -3.33 -16.92
CA VAL A 301 3.32 -3.61 -18.13
C VAL A 301 2.10 -2.69 -18.17
N LEU A 302 1.87 -2.04 -19.30
CA LEU A 302 0.68 -1.22 -19.52
C LEU A 302 -0.35 -2.01 -20.36
N GLU A 303 -1.44 -2.45 -19.73
CA GLU A 303 -2.53 -3.15 -20.39
C GLU A 303 -3.64 -2.20 -20.86
N TYR A 304 -3.86 -1.10 -20.12
CA TYR A 304 -4.94 -0.14 -20.34
C TYR A 304 -4.47 1.22 -20.87
N GLY A 305 -3.26 1.28 -21.42
CA GLY A 305 -2.63 2.53 -21.85
C GLY A 305 -2.02 3.33 -20.68
N ASP A 306 -1.72 4.60 -20.94
CA ASP A 306 -1.07 5.46 -19.95
C ASP A 306 -1.91 5.62 -18.68
N PHE A 307 -1.25 5.67 -17.54
CA PHE A 307 -1.88 6.13 -16.30
C PHE A 307 -2.19 7.62 -16.38
N PRO A 308 -3.35 8.08 -15.87
CA PRO A 308 -3.60 9.49 -15.68
C PRO A 308 -2.54 10.16 -14.81
N MET A 309 -2.04 9.45 -13.77
CA MET A 309 -1.00 9.96 -12.89
C MET A 309 -0.21 8.84 -12.21
N ILE A 310 1.11 8.89 -12.33
CA ILE A 310 2.07 8.21 -11.47
C ILE A 310 2.97 9.29 -10.89
N LEU A 311 3.09 9.34 -9.56
CA LEU A 311 3.97 10.27 -8.88
C LEU A 311 4.84 9.53 -7.88
N ILE A 312 6.15 9.70 -8.03
CA ILE A 312 7.17 9.16 -7.13
C ILE A 312 7.95 10.35 -6.56
N ASN A 313 8.09 10.41 -5.25
CA ASN A 313 9.01 11.35 -4.62
C ASN A 313 9.88 10.70 -3.56
N VAL A 314 11.01 11.33 -3.26
CA VAL A 314 11.95 10.83 -2.26
C VAL A 314 12.77 11.97 -1.66
N GLY A 315 13.29 11.78 -0.46
CA GLY A 315 14.25 12.70 0.15
C GLY A 315 15.63 12.58 -0.50
N GLU A 316 16.30 13.71 -0.72
CA GLU A 316 17.65 13.75 -1.32
C GLU A 316 18.67 12.93 -0.53
N THR A 317 18.50 12.84 0.79
CA THR A 317 19.38 12.10 1.70
C THR A 317 18.77 10.77 2.18
N ASP A 318 17.67 10.31 1.56
CA ASP A 318 17.02 9.04 1.90
C ASP A 318 17.95 7.85 1.63
N GLY A 319 18.70 7.44 2.65
CA GLY A 319 19.61 6.30 2.59
C GLY A 319 18.91 4.93 2.65
N ILE A 320 17.58 4.88 2.80
CA ILE A 320 16.80 3.64 2.89
C ILE A 320 16.15 3.30 1.55
N CYS A 321 15.48 4.26 0.93
CA CYS A 321 14.68 4.06 -0.27
C CYS A 321 15.11 4.94 -1.46
N GLY A 322 16.13 5.82 -1.30
CA GLY A 322 16.57 6.72 -2.36
C GLY A 322 16.91 5.99 -3.65
N ASP A 323 17.78 4.97 -3.56
CA ASP A 323 18.21 4.20 -4.72
C ASP A 323 17.07 3.44 -5.39
N SER A 324 16.09 2.93 -4.62
CA SER A 324 14.95 2.24 -5.21
C SER A 324 14.00 3.20 -5.94
N CYS A 325 13.79 4.41 -5.42
CA CYS A 325 12.97 5.41 -6.10
C CYS A 325 13.59 5.90 -7.40
N ARG A 326 14.91 6.15 -7.42
CA ARG A 326 15.67 6.49 -8.64
C ARG A 326 15.62 5.34 -9.66
N PHE A 327 15.76 4.10 -9.19
CA PHE A 327 15.61 2.93 -10.04
C PHE A 327 14.20 2.84 -10.68
N TYR A 328 13.13 3.14 -9.94
CA TYR A 328 11.78 3.16 -10.51
C TYR A 328 11.60 4.27 -11.55
N ASP A 329 12.14 5.47 -11.31
CA ASP A 329 12.18 6.56 -12.27
C ASP A 329 12.88 6.12 -13.57
N ASP A 330 14.09 5.57 -13.47
CA ASP A 330 14.84 5.05 -14.60
C ASP A 330 14.08 3.95 -15.35
N ALA A 331 13.48 3.01 -14.62
CA ALA A 331 12.75 1.89 -15.20
C ALA A 331 11.47 2.33 -15.94
N LEU A 332 10.75 3.30 -15.42
CA LEU A 332 9.58 3.91 -16.05
C LEU A 332 9.97 4.75 -17.26
N THR A 333 11.05 5.53 -17.15
CA THR A 333 11.60 6.34 -18.25
C THR A 333 12.04 5.46 -19.42
N GLN A 334 12.78 4.37 -19.16
CA GLN A 334 13.21 3.42 -20.21
C GLN A 334 12.06 2.75 -20.94
N ARG A 335 10.90 2.64 -20.29
CA ARG A 335 9.68 2.05 -20.85
C ARG A 335 8.72 3.08 -21.44
N GLU A 336 9.14 4.33 -21.48
CA GLU A 336 8.31 5.47 -21.94
C GLU A 336 6.97 5.60 -21.16
N ILE A 337 6.93 5.10 -19.90
CA ILE A 337 5.76 5.23 -19.03
C ILE A 337 5.76 6.61 -18.40
N LYS A 338 4.69 7.38 -18.63
CA LYS A 338 4.54 8.71 -18.05
C LYS A 338 4.44 8.68 -16.54
N HIS A 339 5.28 9.47 -15.90
CA HIS A 339 5.27 9.65 -14.45
C HIS A 339 5.87 11.00 -14.06
N ILE A 340 5.68 11.37 -12.81
CA ILE A 340 6.39 12.47 -12.17
C ILE A 340 7.36 11.85 -11.18
N PHE A 341 8.63 12.22 -11.27
CA PHE A 341 9.63 11.94 -10.26
C PHE A 341 10.25 13.23 -9.75
N TYR A 342 10.40 13.36 -8.44
CA TYR A 342 11.18 14.44 -7.86
C TYR A 342 11.82 14.07 -6.53
N GLU A 343 12.97 14.67 -6.28
CA GLU A 343 13.65 14.64 -4.99
C GLU A 343 13.41 15.96 -4.27
N MET A 344 13.43 15.94 -2.94
CA MET A 344 13.34 17.13 -2.12
C MET A 344 14.26 17.03 -0.91
N GLU A 345 14.61 18.16 -0.31
CA GLU A 345 15.35 18.17 0.94
C GLU A 345 14.64 17.30 2.00
N GLY A 346 15.36 16.38 2.63
CA GLY A 346 14.89 15.48 3.65
C GLY A 346 15.47 14.07 3.53
N ASP A 347 15.12 13.23 4.49
CA ASP A 347 15.53 11.83 4.62
C ASP A 347 14.32 10.92 4.47
N HIS A 348 14.38 9.68 4.98
CA HIS A 348 13.25 8.74 5.03
C HIS A 348 12.26 9.14 6.12
N GLU A 349 11.47 10.19 5.88
CA GLU A 349 10.70 10.85 6.94
C GLU A 349 9.34 11.40 6.49
N GLY A 350 8.50 11.70 7.50
CA GLY A 350 7.11 12.12 7.30
C GLY A 350 6.95 13.40 6.47
N THR A 351 7.86 14.36 6.57
CA THR A 351 7.82 15.62 5.80
C THR A 351 7.89 15.37 4.30
N VAL A 352 8.74 14.44 3.87
CA VAL A 352 8.88 14.01 2.47
C VAL A 352 7.60 13.34 1.98
N TRP A 353 7.03 12.42 2.77
CA TRP A 353 5.82 11.69 2.39
C TRP A 353 4.58 12.58 2.37
N GLN A 354 4.46 13.51 3.31
CA GLN A 354 3.38 14.49 3.35
C GLN A 354 3.42 15.45 2.16
N ASN A 355 4.63 15.88 1.75
CA ASN A 355 4.81 16.68 0.55
C ASN A 355 4.45 15.88 -0.72
N GLY A 356 4.87 14.61 -0.79
CA GLY A 356 4.49 13.69 -1.86
C GLY A 356 2.98 13.57 -2.00
N LEU A 357 2.28 13.34 -0.88
CA LEU A 357 0.82 13.28 -0.85
C LEU A 357 0.18 14.60 -1.29
N TYR A 358 0.66 15.74 -0.80
CA TYR A 358 0.16 17.05 -1.19
C TYR A 358 0.22 17.25 -2.70
N ASN A 359 1.37 16.95 -3.30
CA ASN A 359 1.57 17.07 -4.73
C ASN A 359 0.78 16.05 -5.55
N PHE A 360 0.60 14.84 -5.03
CA PHE A 360 -0.22 13.81 -5.64
C PHE A 360 -1.69 14.24 -5.68
N VAL A 361 -2.26 14.65 -4.54
CA VAL A 361 -3.67 15.07 -4.42
C VAL A 361 -4.00 16.25 -5.33
N LYS A 362 -3.08 17.20 -5.53
CA LYS A 362 -3.26 18.32 -6.46
C LYS A 362 -3.53 17.89 -7.91
N ARG A 363 -3.26 16.64 -8.27
CA ARG A 363 -3.22 16.16 -9.64
C ARG A 363 -4.14 14.97 -9.93
N ILE A 364 -4.80 14.43 -8.91
CA ILE A 364 -5.72 13.28 -9.11
C ILE A 364 -7.16 13.75 -9.24
N PHE A 365 -7.93 13.01 -10.03
CA PHE A 365 -9.37 13.21 -10.25
C PHE A 365 -9.75 14.56 -10.89
N VAL A 366 -8.81 15.27 -11.52
CA VAL A 366 -8.98 16.58 -12.17
C VAL A 366 -8.98 16.48 -13.68
#